data_5b473e7fa4a21f7eddadd3ffa5dfb0de
#
_entry.id   5b473e7fa4a21f7eddadd3ffa5dfb0de
#
_cell.length_a   1.000
_cell.length_b   1.000
_cell.length_c   1.000
_cell.angle_alpha   90.00
_cell.angle_beta   90.00
_cell.angle_gamma   90.00
#
_symmetry.space_group_name_H-M   'P 1'
#
loop_
_entity.id
_entity.type
_entity.pdbx_description
1 polymer ?
#
loop_
_entity_poly.entity_id
_entity_poly.type
_entity_poly.pdbx_seq_one_letter_code
_entity_poly.pdbx_strand_id
1 'polypeptide(L)'
;TKLPKHEIGQSAVNALRKYGVKTDFIARGGDRVGIYYLETGASMRPSKVIYDRAHSAIAEADAVDFDFDAIMEGADWFHWSGITPAISDKAAELTRLACEAAKRHGVTVSVDLNFRKKLWTKEKAQSIMKPLMQFVDVCIGNEEDAELCLGFKPDADVEAGHTDAEGYKGIFQQMMKEFGFKYVVSTLRESF
;
A
#
# COMPACT_ATOMS: atom_id res chain seq x y z
N THR A 1 -1.93 3.42 11.85
CA THR A 1 -0.75 2.64 12.26
C THR A 1 -0.74 2.41 13.77
N LYS A 2 0.11 1.47 14.24
CA LYS A 2 0.38 1.22 15.67
C LYS A 2 1.87 1.42 15.95
N LEU A 3 2.18 2.14 17.02
CA LEU A 3 3.55 2.48 17.43
C LEU A 3 3.75 2.19 18.93
N PRO A 4 4.97 1.78 19.34
CA PRO A 4 5.29 1.56 20.76
C PRO A 4 5.07 2.80 21.62
N LYS A 5 4.84 2.57 22.92
CA LYS A 5 4.63 3.67 23.88
C LYS A 5 5.91 4.40 24.29
N HIS A 6 7.08 3.75 24.12
CA HIS A 6 8.38 4.33 24.48
C HIS A 6 8.82 5.47 23.54
N GLU A 7 9.95 6.09 23.82
CA GLU A 7 10.43 7.34 23.20
C GLU A 7 10.70 7.22 21.70
N ILE A 8 11.14 6.05 21.21
CA ILE A 8 11.36 5.82 19.78
C ILE A 8 10.01 5.84 19.04
N GLY A 9 8.96 5.20 19.60
CA GLY A 9 7.61 5.28 19.07
C GLY A 9 7.06 6.71 19.14
N GLN A 10 7.35 7.45 20.22
CA GLN A 10 6.97 8.85 20.35
C GLN A 10 7.69 9.75 19.33
N SER A 11 8.95 9.46 19.03
CA SER A 11 9.70 10.18 17.99
C SER A 11 9.05 10.05 16.62
N ALA A 12 8.55 8.85 16.27
CA ALA A 12 7.80 8.65 15.02
C ALA A 12 6.49 9.49 14.98
N VAL A 13 5.75 9.56 16.10
CA VAL A 13 4.56 10.43 16.22
C VAL A 13 4.93 11.89 16.03
N ASN A 14 6.00 12.34 16.69
CA ASN A 14 6.45 13.74 16.61
C ASN A 14 6.91 14.12 15.19
N ALA A 15 7.53 13.18 14.46
CA ALA A 15 7.92 13.41 13.08
C ALA A 15 6.70 13.69 12.17
N LEU A 16 5.57 13.03 12.39
CA LEU A 16 4.31 13.32 11.67
C LEU A 16 3.71 14.66 12.11
N ARG A 17 3.68 14.94 13.41
CA ARG A 17 3.16 16.20 13.96
C ARG A 17 3.90 17.43 13.46
N LYS A 18 5.21 17.30 13.22
CA LYS A 18 6.05 18.37 12.65
C LYS A 18 5.49 18.92 11.34
N TYR A 19 4.78 18.10 10.59
CA TYR A 19 4.16 18.45 9.30
C TYR A 19 2.65 18.68 9.41
N GLY A 20 2.12 18.88 10.61
CA GLY A 20 0.69 19.17 10.83
C GLY A 20 -0.23 17.94 10.71
N VAL A 21 0.32 16.72 10.64
CA VAL A 21 -0.49 15.51 10.57
C VAL A 21 -1.16 15.26 11.92
N LYS A 22 -2.47 15.06 11.92
CA LYS A 22 -3.23 14.61 13.10
C LYS A 22 -2.84 13.19 13.45
N THR A 23 -2.55 12.93 14.72
CA THR A 23 -2.02 11.64 15.18
C THR A 23 -2.88 10.95 16.22
N ASP A 24 -4.12 11.42 16.41
CA ASP A 24 -5.01 10.98 17.47
C ASP A 24 -5.41 9.51 17.32
N PHE A 25 -5.47 9.02 16.08
CA PHE A 25 -5.80 7.64 15.77
C PHE A 25 -4.57 6.71 15.61
N ILE A 26 -3.38 7.15 15.98
CA ILE A 26 -2.23 6.24 16.07
C ILE A 26 -2.37 5.38 17.30
N ALA A 27 -2.63 4.09 17.12
CA ALA A 27 -2.67 3.13 18.22
C ALA A 27 -1.29 3.02 18.90
N ARG A 28 -1.29 2.89 20.23
CA ARG A 28 -0.05 2.85 21.03
C ARG A 28 0.09 1.52 21.75
N GLY A 29 1.14 0.77 21.43
CA GLY A 29 1.45 -0.55 21.99
C GLY A 29 2.45 -1.31 21.15
N GLY A 30 2.76 -2.55 21.55
CA GLY A 30 3.84 -3.34 20.95
C GLY A 30 5.22 -2.83 21.38
N ASP A 31 6.27 -3.55 20.97
CA ASP A 31 7.60 -3.38 21.54
C ASP A 31 8.57 -2.66 20.58
N ARG A 32 8.28 -2.63 19.26
CA ARG A 32 9.23 -2.06 18.32
C ARG A 32 8.60 -1.33 17.15
N VAL A 33 9.32 -0.33 16.65
CA VAL A 33 9.03 0.34 15.38
C VAL A 33 9.69 -0.45 14.25
N GLY A 34 8.99 -0.63 13.13
CA GLY A 34 9.61 -1.14 11.91
C GLY A 34 10.57 -0.11 11.32
N ILE A 35 11.77 -0.56 10.92
CA ILE A 35 12.83 0.31 10.42
C ILE A 35 13.29 -0.19 9.05
N TYR A 36 13.82 0.70 8.25
CA TYR A 36 14.68 0.33 7.12
C TYR A 36 15.94 1.16 7.12
N TYR A 37 17.00 0.58 6.61
CA TYR A 37 18.31 1.22 6.46
C TYR A 37 18.58 1.40 4.97
N LEU A 38 18.80 2.63 4.56
CA LEU A 38 19.19 2.97 3.19
C LEU A 38 20.69 3.27 3.13
N GLU A 39 21.43 2.42 2.44
CA GLU A 39 22.77 2.75 2.00
C GLU A 39 22.68 3.41 0.61
N THR A 40 22.98 4.68 0.53
CA THR A 40 22.94 5.42 -0.72
C THR A 40 24.00 4.92 -1.69
N GLY A 41 23.61 4.68 -2.93
CA GLY A 41 24.53 4.33 -4.00
C GLY A 41 25.45 5.49 -4.37
N ALA A 42 26.56 5.17 -5.04
CA ALA A 42 27.48 6.15 -5.58
C ALA A 42 28.04 5.66 -6.92
N SER A 43 27.96 6.50 -7.94
CA SER A 43 28.40 6.14 -9.29
C SER A 43 27.73 4.85 -9.78
N MET A 44 28.48 3.82 -10.14
CA MET A 44 27.95 2.52 -10.61
C MET A 44 27.48 1.59 -9.50
N ARG A 45 27.67 1.92 -8.23
CA ARG A 45 27.20 1.13 -7.11
C ARG A 45 25.74 1.46 -6.80
N PRO A 46 24.79 0.51 -6.93
CA PRO A 46 23.38 0.76 -6.65
C PRO A 46 23.15 1.00 -5.15
N SER A 47 22.07 1.70 -4.83
CA SER A 47 21.59 1.82 -3.46
C SER A 47 21.16 0.46 -2.91
N LYS A 48 21.40 0.25 -1.61
CA LYS A 48 20.99 -0.96 -0.91
C LYS A 48 20.02 -0.62 0.21
N VAL A 49 18.91 -1.33 0.26
CA VAL A 49 17.93 -1.20 1.34
C VAL A 49 17.86 -2.48 2.14
N ILE A 50 17.99 -2.35 3.47
CA ILE A 50 17.79 -3.43 4.44
C ILE A 50 16.53 -3.10 5.23
N TYR A 51 15.55 -4.02 5.20
CA TYR A 51 14.30 -3.87 5.94
C TYR A 51 14.37 -4.67 7.25
N ASP A 52 13.99 -4.01 8.33
CA ASP A 52 13.83 -4.60 9.66
C ASP A 52 12.40 -4.31 10.15
N ARG A 53 11.43 -5.04 9.62
CA ARG A 53 9.99 -4.83 9.83
C ARG A 53 9.29 -5.95 10.57
N ALA A 54 9.89 -7.12 10.66
CA ALA A 54 9.30 -8.26 11.36
C ALA A 54 9.01 -7.90 12.82
N HIS A 55 7.90 -8.40 13.35
CA HIS A 55 7.47 -8.16 14.73
C HIS A 55 7.37 -6.68 15.15
N SER A 56 7.21 -5.78 14.18
CA SER A 56 6.90 -4.38 14.50
C SER A 56 5.49 -4.25 15.06
N ALA A 57 5.24 -3.20 15.84
CA ALA A 57 3.94 -2.96 16.46
C ALA A 57 2.77 -3.02 15.46
N ILE A 58 2.98 -2.49 14.25
CA ILE A 58 1.95 -2.55 13.20
C ILE A 58 1.81 -3.95 12.58
N ALA A 59 2.91 -4.71 12.47
CA ALA A 59 2.85 -6.07 11.93
C ALA A 59 2.08 -7.05 12.85
N GLU A 60 2.08 -6.76 14.15
CA GLU A 60 1.40 -7.56 15.19
C GLU A 60 0.10 -6.91 15.70
N ALA A 61 -0.33 -5.81 15.10
CA ALA A 61 -1.56 -5.14 15.47
C ALA A 61 -2.80 -6.00 15.18
N ASP A 62 -3.78 -5.90 16.04
CA ASP A 62 -5.06 -6.60 15.93
C ASP A 62 -6.23 -5.62 15.70
N ALA A 63 -7.39 -6.14 15.29
CA ALA A 63 -8.59 -5.35 15.03
C ALA A 63 -9.03 -4.50 16.24
N VAL A 64 -8.82 -5.00 17.45
CA VAL A 64 -9.17 -4.29 18.70
C VAL A 64 -8.31 -3.03 18.95
N ASP A 65 -7.20 -2.88 18.24
CA ASP A 65 -6.34 -1.70 18.35
C ASP A 65 -6.92 -0.46 17.65
N PHE A 66 -7.96 -0.64 16.80
CA PHE A 66 -8.47 0.42 15.92
C PHE A 66 -9.99 0.46 15.93
N ASP A 67 -10.54 1.64 16.17
CA ASP A 67 -11.94 1.94 15.88
C ASP A 67 -12.02 2.55 14.47
N PHE A 68 -12.20 1.67 13.47
CA PHE A 68 -12.22 2.12 12.07
C PHE A 68 -13.44 2.97 11.74
N ASP A 69 -14.56 2.80 12.42
CA ASP A 69 -15.73 3.66 12.20
C ASP A 69 -15.46 5.08 12.71
N ALA A 70 -14.89 5.23 13.90
CA ALA A 70 -14.46 6.54 14.40
C ALA A 70 -13.35 7.18 13.55
N ILE A 71 -12.44 6.38 12.97
CA ILE A 71 -11.38 6.87 12.08
C ILE A 71 -11.96 7.42 10.76
N MET A 72 -13.01 6.78 10.23
CA MET A 72 -13.61 7.15 8.94
C MET A 72 -14.71 8.20 9.07
N GLU A 73 -15.19 8.48 10.29
CA GLU A 73 -16.18 9.52 10.52
C GLU A 73 -15.65 10.90 10.09
N GLY A 74 -16.35 11.51 9.15
CA GLY A 74 -15.97 12.83 8.59
C GLY A 74 -14.73 12.83 7.71
N ALA A 75 -14.21 11.67 7.32
CA ALA A 75 -13.14 11.56 6.35
C ALA A 75 -13.69 11.62 4.92
N ASP A 76 -13.00 12.34 4.03
CA ASP A 76 -13.33 12.40 2.59
C ASP A 76 -12.58 11.34 1.79
N TRP A 77 -11.38 10.97 2.25
CA TRP A 77 -10.47 10.12 1.51
C TRP A 77 -9.65 9.19 2.41
N PHE A 78 -9.63 7.91 2.09
CA PHE A 78 -8.79 6.90 2.70
C PHE A 78 -7.77 6.36 1.69
N HIS A 79 -6.48 6.55 1.97
CA HIS A 79 -5.40 6.00 1.15
C HIS A 79 -4.65 4.91 1.89
N TRP A 80 -4.37 3.80 1.20
CA TRP A 80 -3.53 2.72 1.72
C TRP A 80 -2.54 2.22 0.68
N SER A 81 -1.50 1.53 1.12
CA SER A 81 -0.46 0.96 0.26
C SER A 81 -0.47 -0.56 0.36
N GLY A 82 -0.22 -1.25 -0.76
CA GLY A 82 -0.06 -2.70 -0.83
C GLY A 82 1.07 -3.24 0.03
N ILE A 83 1.95 -2.37 0.56
CA ILE A 83 2.92 -2.76 1.58
C ILE A 83 2.22 -3.19 2.87
N THR A 84 1.13 -2.51 3.27
CA THR A 84 0.45 -2.79 4.54
C THR A 84 -0.05 -4.23 4.62
N PRO A 85 -0.86 -4.74 3.70
CA PRO A 85 -1.31 -6.14 3.75
C PRO A 85 -0.17 -7.15 3.52
N ALA A 86 0.96 -6.72 2.95
CA ALA A 86 2.11 -7.57 2.73
C ALA A 86 2.97 -7.81 3.98
N ILE A 87 2.83 -6.98 5.02
CA ILE A 87 3.64 -7.06 6.24
C ILE A 87 3.30 -8.30 7.06
N SER A 88 2.02 -8.63 7.20
CA SER A 88 1.52 -9.80 7.94
C SER A 88 0.07 -10.10 7.57
N ASP A 89 -0.39 -11.32 7.89
CA ASP A 89 -1.80 -11.68 7.69
C ASP A 89 -2.74 -10.84 8.56
N LYS A 90 -2.31 -10.44 9.77
CA LYS A 90 -3.04 -9.49 10.62
C LYS A 90 -3.18 -8.12 9.94
N ALA A 91 -2.10 -7.59 9.36
CA ALA A 91 -2.14 -6.32 8.65
C ALA A 91 -3.01 -6.38 7.37
N ALA A 92 -3.08 -7.53 6.71
CA ALA A 92 -4.01 -7.74 5.61
C ALA A 92 -5.47 -7.66 6.08
N GLU A 93 -5.80 -8.31 7.20
CA GLU A 93 -7.13 -8.23 7.80
C GLU A 93 -7.48 -6.80 8.26
N LEU A 94 -6.55 -6.09 8.88
CA LEU A 94 -6.74 -4.68 9.25
C LEU A 94 -7.03 -3.80 8.02
N THR A 95 -6.33 -4.04 6.91
CA THR A 95 -6.57 -3.32 5.65
C THR A 95 -7.99 -3.58 5.13
N ARG A 96 -8.46 -4.83 5.19
CA ARG A 96 -9.82 -5.20 4.80
C ARG A 96 -10.86 -4.47 5.65
N LEU A 97 -10.72 -4.53 6.98
CA LEU A 97 -11.63 -3.87 7.92
C LEU A 97 -11.67 -2.34 7.72
N ALA A 98 -10.51 -1.72 7.49
CA ALA A 98 -10.44 -0.29 7.18
C ALA A 98 -11.16 0.06 5.88
N CYS A 99 -10.99 -0.74 4.81
CA CYS A 99 -11.70 -0.55 3.55
C CYS A 99 -13.21 -0.71 3.70
N GLU A 100 -13.67 -1.70 4.47
CA GLU A 100 -15.08 -1.89 4.76
C GLU A 100 -15.68 -0.71 5.52
N ALA A 101 -14.98 -0.20 6.54
CA ALA A 101 -15.41 0.99 7.26
C ALA A 101 -15.47 2.21 6.33
N ALA A 102 -14.45 2.42 5.48
CA ALA A 102 -14.45 3.50 4.52
C ALA A 102 -15.69 3.44 3.60
N LYS A 103 -16.06 2.25 3.12
CA LYS A 103 -17.27 2.10 2.30
C LYS A 103 -18.56 2.35 3.07
N ARG A 104 -18.66 1.92 4.34
CA ARG A 104 -19.84 2.23 5.19
C ARG A 104 -20.02 3.72 5.39
N HIS A 105 -18.93 4.47 5.48
CA HIS A 105 -18.94 5.93 5.68
C HIS A 105 -18.94 6.74 4.37
N GLY A 106 -18.99 6.08 3.20
CA GLY A 106 -18.99 6.77 1.90
C GLY A 106 -17.68 7.46 1.54
N VAL A 107 -16.58 7.05 2.18
CA VAL A 107 -15.23 7.61 1.98
C VAL A 107 -14.65 7.11 0.66
N THR A 108 -14.02 7.99 -0.10
CA THR A 108 -13.28 7.61 -1.31
C THR A 108 -12.03 6.82 -0.94
N VAL A 109 -11.84 5.66 -1.55
CA VAL A 109 -10.70 4.77 -1.25
C VAL A 109 -9.71 4.76 -2.40
N SER A 110 -8.44 5.01 -2.09
CA SER A 110 -7.34 4.84 -3.04
C SER A 110 -6.28 3.86 -2.54
N VAL A 111 -5.63 3.18 -3.47
CA VAL A 111 -4.52 2.27 -3.19
C VAL A 111 -3.34 2.58 -4.09
N ASP A 112 -2.12 2.52 -3.53
CA ASP A 112 -0.89 2.30 -4.29
C ASP A 112 -0.54 0.80 -4.18
N LEU A 113 -0.59 0.07 -5.30
CA LEU A 113 -0.38 -1.38 -5.36
C LEU A 113 0.98 -1.79 -4.80
N ASN A 114 2.01 -1.04 -5.12
CA ASN A 114 3.32 -1.01 -4.46
C ASN A 114 3.89 -2.40 -4.13
N PHE A 115 3.95 -3.30 -5.11
CA PHE A 115 4.43 -4.66 -4.94
C PHE A 115 5.84 -4.71 -4.35
N ARG A 116 6.06 -5.61 -3.42
CA ARG A 116 7.35 -5.81 -2.76
C ARG A 116 7.72 -7.30 -2.72
N LYS A 117 8.52 -7.75 -3.71
CA LYS A 117 8.96 -9.14 -3.84
C LYS A 117 9.66 -9.73 -2.60
N LYS A 118 10.15 -8.88 -1.69
CA LYS A 118 10.76 -9.31 -0.42
C LYS A 118 9.74 -9.60 0.68
N LEU A 119 8.48 -9.23 0.52
CA LEU A 119 7.42 -9.41 1.52
C LEU A 119 6.53 -10.60 1.19
N TRP A 120 6.22 -10.81 -0.09
CA TRP A 120 5.33 -11.88 -0.54
C TRP A 120 5.60 -12.32 -1.97
N THR A 121 5.07 -13.48 -2.35
CA THR A 121 5.08 -13.97 -3.73
C THR A 121 3.94 -13.32 -4.52
N LYS A 122 4.01 -13.41 -5.85
CA LYS A 122 2.96 -12.97 -6.77
C LYS A 122 1.61 -13.62 -6.44
N GLU A 123 1.61 -14.92 -6.20
CA GLU A 123 0.40 -15.69 -5.90
C GLU A 123 -0.24 -15.22 -4.60
N LYS A 124 0.55 -15.02 -3.54
CA LYS A 124 0.06 -14.48 -2.27
C LYS A 124 -0.45 -13.05 -2.44
N ALA A 125 0.28 -12.20 -3.16
CA ALA A 125 -0.16 -10.84 -3.45
C ALA A 125 -1.53 -10.83 -4.14
N GLN A 126 -1.70 -11.60 -5.20
CA GLN A 126 -2.96 -11.69 -5.95
C GLN A 126 -4.12 -12.20 -5.10
N SER A 127 -3.87 -13.22 -4.27
CA SER A 127 -4.92 -13.80 -3.41
C SER A 127 -5.44 -12.82 -2.36
N ILE A 128 -4.61 -11.87 -1.90
CA ILE A 128 -4.98 -10.87 -0.90
C ILE A 128 -5.48 -9.58 -1.56
N MET A 129 -4.78 -9.09 -2.60
CA MET A 129 -5.09 -7.80 -3.21
C MET A 129 -6.38 -7.82 -4.01
N LYS A 130 -6.63 -8.85 -4.83
CA LYS A 130 -7.85 -8.90 -5.67
C LYS A 130 -9.15 -8.73 -4.88
N PRO A 131 -9.38 -9.44 -3.74
CA PRO A 131 -10.57 -9.22 -2.93
C PRO A 131 -10.70 -7.80 -2.36
N LEU A 132 -9.56 -7.11 -2.11
CA LEU A 132 -9.58 -5.75 -1.59
C LEU A 132 -9.96 -4.71 -2.65
N MET A 133 -9.77 -5.02 -3.94
CA MET A 133 -10.05 -4.08 -5.04
C MET A 133 -11.53 -3.70 -5.15
N GLN A 134 -12.45 -4.53 -4.69
CA GLN A 134 -13.87 -4.20 -4.64
C GLN A 134 -14.20 -2.94 -3.82
N PHE A 135 -13.31 -2.54 -2.92
CA PHE A 135 -13.46 -1.36 -2.08
C PHE A 135 -12.79 -0.11 -2.66
N VAL A 136 -12.01 -0.25 -3.73
CA VAL A 136 -11.13 0.81 -4.24
C VAL A 136 -11.82 1.62 -5.33
N ASP A 137 -11.72 2.94 -5.22
CA ASP A 137 -12.20 3.89 -6.24
C ASP A 137 -11.04 4.34 -7.15
N VAL A 138 -9.82 4.48 -6.61
CA VAL A 138 -8.63 4.96 -7.34
C VAL A 138 -7.47 3.98 -7.14
N CYS A 139 -7.04 3.35 -8.22
CA CYS A 139 -5.91 2.42 -8.21
C CYS A 139 -4.66 3.10 -8.77
N ILE A 140 -3.58 3.10 -8.01
CA ILE A 140 -2.28 3.67 -8.38
C ILE A 140 -1.25 2.55 -8.41
N GLY A 141 -0.39 2.54 -9.41
CA GLY A 141 0.70 1.55 -9.50
C GLY A 141 1.61 1.86 -10.68
N ASN A 142 2.70 1.13 -10.78
CA ASN A 142 3.52 1.12 -11.98
C ASN A 142 3.09 -0.03 -12.91
N GLU A 143 3.75 -0.15 -14.03
CA GLU A 143 3.44 -1.13 -15.07
C GLU A 143 3.53 -2.59 -14.60
N GLU A 144 4.46 -2.91 -13.68
CA GLU A 144 4.65 -4.25 -13.14
C GLU A 144 3.61 -4.59 -12.05
N ASP A 145 3.15 -3.58 -11.31
CA ASP A 145 2.25 -3.78 -10.18
C ASP A 145 0.89 -4.37 -10.61
N ALA A 146 0.37 -3.98 -11.78
CA ALA A 146 -0.88 -4.51 -12.31
C ALA A 146 -0.80 -6.03 -12.55
N GLU A 147 0.33 -6.51 -13.07
CA GLU A 147 0.55 -7.95 -13.25
C GLU A 147 0.79 -8.65 -11.91
N LEU A 148 1.70 -8.12 -11.09
CA LEU A 148 2.17 -8.80 -9.90
C LEU A 148 1.10 -8.83 -8.79
N CYS A 149 0.34 -7.74 -8.61
CA CYS A 149 -0.70 -7.65 -7.60
C CYS A 149 -2.06 -8.16 -8.06
N LEU A 150 -2.41 -7.96 -9.34
CA LEU A 150 -3.76 -8.19 -9.85
C LEU A 150 -3.84 -9.20 -11.00
N GLY A 151 -2.71 -9.59 -11.58
CA GLY A 151 -2.64 -10.62 -12.62
C GLY A 151 -2.96 -10.14 -14.03
N PHE A 152 -3.04 -8.83 -14.28
CA PHE A 152 -3.22 -8.28 -15.61
C PHE A 152 -1.88 -8.25 -16.34
N LYS A 153 -1.78 -9.01 -17.41
CA LYS A 153 -0.58 -9.03 -18.26
C LYS A 153 -0.74 -8.05 -19.42
N PRO A 154 0.33 -7.33 -19.79
CA PRO A 154 0.33 -6.59 -21.04
C PRO A 154 0.11 -7.55 -22.21
N ASP A 155 -0.56 -7.09 -23.26
CA ASP A 155 -0.64 -7.84 -24.51
C ASP A 155 0.78 -8.04 -25.09
N ALA A 156 1.02 -9.18 -25.74
CA ALA A 156 2.35 -9.62 -26.18
C ALA A 156 3.13 -8.61 -27.07
N ASP A 157 2.45 -7.65 -27.67
CA ASP A 157 3.05 -6.60 -28.50
C ASP A 157 3.78 -5.50 -27.68
N VAL A 158 3.52 -5.40 -26.37
CA VAL A 158 4.15 -4.41 -25.48
C VAL A 158 5.53 -4.89 -24.98
N GLU A 159 5.84 -6.18 -25.07
CA GLU A 159 7.16 -6.73 -24.68
C GLU A 159 8.31 -6.29 -25.58
N ALA A 160 8.05 -5.63 -26.72
CA ALA A 160 9.06 -5.19 -27.67
C ALA A 160 9.78 -3.87 -27.30
N GLY A 161 9.78 -3.47 -26.03
CA GLY A 161 10.67 -2.40 -25.53
C GLY A 161 10.20 -0.97 -25.78
N HIS A 162 8.98 -0.76 -26.25
CA HIS A 162 8.34 0.55 -26.26
C HIS A 162 7.39 0.64 -25.06
N THR A 163 7.76 1.45 -24.08
CA THR A 163 6.86 1.91 -23.01
C THR A 163 5.81 2.84 -23.63
N ASP A 164 4.92 2.28 -24.45
CA ASP A 164 3.89 3.08 -25.09
C ASP A 164 2.69 3.21 -24.12
N ALA A 165 2.34 4.45 -23.79
CA ALA A 165 1.18 4.78 -22.96
C ALA A 165 -0.12 4.14 -23.50
N GLU A 166 -0.21 3.92 -24.82
CA GLU A 166 -1.35 3.24 -25.46
C GLU A 166 -1.44 1.75 -25.09
N GLY A 167 -0.30 1.04 -24.94
CA GLY A 167 -0.28 -0.36 -24.52
C GLY A 167 -0.86 -0.60 -23.11
N TYR A 168 -0.68 0.37 -22.20
CA TYR A 168 -1.25 0.29 -20.86
C TYR A 168 -2.74 0.65 -20.78
N LYS A 169 -3.25 1.38 -21.74
CA LYS A 169 -4.66 1.79 -21.80
C LYS A 169 -5.62 0.59 -21.81
N GLY A 170 -5.27 -0.46 -22.54
CA GLY A 170 -6.03 -1.70 -22.57
C GLY A 170 -6.10 -2.38 -21.21
N ILE A 171 -4.97 -2.45 -20.49
CA ILE A 171 -4.88 -3.02 -19.15
C ILE A 171 -5.74 -2.21 -18.18
N PHE A 172 -5.63 -0.87 -18.20
CA PHE A 172 -6.39 -0.01 -17.30
C PHE A 172 -7.89 -0.13 -17.54
N GLN A 173 -8.33 -0.25 -18.80
CA GLN A 173 -9.73 -0.49 -19.12
C GLN A 173 -10.23 -1.84 -18.59
N GLN A 174 -9.40 -2.88 -18.66
CA GLN A 174 -9.73 -4.19 -18.08
C GLN A 174 -9.84 -4.12 -16.56
N MET A 175 -8.89 -3.46 -15.88
CA MET A 175 -8.93 -3.24 -14.43
C MET A 175 -10.17 -2.46 -14.00
N MET A 176 -10.49 -1.38 -14.71
CA MET A 176 -11.71 -0.59 -14.43
C MET A 176 -12.98 -1.42 -14.63
N LYS A 177 -13.04 -2.26 -15.66
CA LYS A 177 -14.18 -3.12 -15.94
C LYS A 177 -14.34 -4.23 -14.89
N GLU A 178 -13.23 -4.84 -14.44
CA GLU A 178 -13.27 -5.96 -13.49
C GLU A 178 -13.58 -5.49 -12.07
N PHE A 179 -12.98 -4.39 -11.62
CA PHE A 179 -13.06 -3.93 -10.22
C PHE A 179 -13.95 -2.70 -10.02
N GLY A 180 -14.36 -2.02 -11.09
CA GLY A 180 -15.20 -0.83 -11.00
C GLY A 180 -14.45 0.43 -10.57
N PHE A 181 -13.13 0.50 -10.75
CA PHE A 181 -12.35 1.69 -10.44
C PHE A 181 -12.87 2.93 -11.19
N LYS A 182 -12.92 4.07 -10.52
CA LYS A 182 -13.19 5.37 -11.13
C LYS A 182 -11.99 5.90 -11.90
N TYR A 183 -10.79 5.65 -11.34
CA TYR A 183 -9.52 6.06 -11.93
C TYR A 183 -8.46 4.99 -11.74
N VAL A 184 -7.63 4.82 -12.78
CA VAL A 184 -6.37 4.06 -12.72
C VAL A 184 -5.25 5.03 -13.09
N VAL A 185 -4.23 5.11 -12.24
CA VAL A 185 -3.08 6.01 -12.39
C VAL A 185 -1.81 5.19 -12.45
N SER A 186 -1.00 5.39 -13.47
CA SER A 186 0.32 4.74 -13.58
C SER A 186 1.44 5.75 -13.53
N THR A 187 2.48 5.39 -12.79
CA THR A 187 3.76 6.10 -12.81
C THR A 187 4.66 5.40 -13.82
N LEU A 188 4.75 5.96 -15.04
CA LEU A 188 5.63 5.44 -16.08
C LEU A 188 7.08 5.81 -15.77
N ARG A 189 7.98 4.84 -15.95
CA ARG A 189 9.43 5.08 -15.82
C ARG A 189 10.02 5.21 -17.22
N GLU A 190 10.59 6.36 -17.52
CA GLU A 190 11.45 6.51 -18.70
C GLU A 190 12.88 6.14 -18.30
N SER A 191 13.48 5.21 -19.04
CA SER A 191 14.92 4.90 -18.95
C SER A 191 15.63 5.60 -20.11
N PHE A 192 16.49 6.56 -19.81
CA PHE A 192 17.39 7.19 -20.78
C PHE A 192 18.74 6.48 -20.79
#